data_e0cc73419bda5dbefec85947f078fdee
#
_entry.id   e0cc73419bda5dbefec85947f078fdee
#
_cell.length_a   1.000
_cell.length_b   1.000
_cell.length_c   1.000
_cell.angle_alpha   90.00
_cell.angle_beta   90.00
_cell.angle_gamma   90.00
#
_symmetry.space_group_name_H-M   'P 1'
#
loop_
_entity.id
_entity.type
_entity.pdbx_description
1 polymer ?
#
loop_
_entity_poly.entity_id
_entity_poly.type
_entity_poly.pdbx_seq_one_letter_code
_entity_poly.pdbx_strand_id
1 'polypeptide(L)'
;MIDCGKDWLRRVWDVAPTAIVLTHAHPDHAWGLADGAPCPVYATEATWALLDHLPIRDRRKMPRGKAISINGVKFKAVPIQHSIRAPAVGYRVSIGSRSFFYAPDIAGLPNRKRTLGGIQVFIGDGAVLTRSMVHMKAGQLIGHAPVTAQLDWCESAGVARAMFTHCGSGIVRGKARQLNVLVRRLGRMRGITAGLACDGDRLILAARPSA
;
A
#
# COMPACT_ATOMS: atom_id res chain seq x y z
N MET A 1 3.99 5.20 10.53
CA MET A 1 3.73 5.73 9.16
C MET A 1 4.06 4.64 8.16
N ILE A 2 3.32 4.48 7.06
CA ILE A 2 3.71 3.62 5.94
C ILE A 2 4.00 4.54 4.76
N ASP A 3 5.19 4.39 4.18
CA ASP A 3 5.81 5.26 3.21
C ASP A 3 6.01 6.72 3.66
N CYS A 4 7.03 7.35 3.12
CA CYS A 4 7.39 8.74 3.37
C CYS A 4 7.92 9.35 2.07
N GLY A 5 7.03 9.65 1.15
CA GLY A 5 7.34 10.20 -0.16
C GLY A 5 7.87 11.63 -0.11
N LYS A 6 8.30 12.14 -1.26
CA LYS A 6 8.94 13.45 -1.41
C LYS A 6 8.15 14.61 -0.78
N ASP A 7 6.81 14.54 -0.81
CA ASP A 7 5.95 15.59 -0.23
C ASP A 7 6.03 15.68 1.30
N TRP A 8 6.61 14.65 1.95
CA TRP A 8 6.89 14.62 3.37
C TRP A 8 8.27 15.17 3.75
N LEU A 9 9.09 15.56 2.78
CA LEU A 9 10.40 16.15 3.06
C LEU A 9 10.27 17.31 4.05
N ARG A 10 11.03 17.28 5.14
CA ARG A 10 10.98 18.15 6.32
C ARG A 10 9.69 18.01 7.16
N ARG A 11 8.52 17.85 6.55
CA ARG A 11 7.22 17.68 7.25
C ARG A 11 7.15 16.42 8.12
N VAL A 12 7.92 15.39 7.80
CA VAL A 12 7.99 14.16 8.60
C VAL A 12 8.47 14.42 10.04
N TRP A 13 9.26 15.46 10.25
CA TRP A 13 9.75 15.86 11.56
C TRP A 13 8.66 16.49 12.42
N ASP A 14 7.73 17.23 11.82
CA ASP A 14 6.58 17.84 12.52
C ASP A 14 5.56 16.78 12.94
N VAL A 15 5.34 15.76 12.07
CA VAL A 15 4.45 14.63 12.38
C VAL A 15 5.05 13.70 13.42
N ALA A 16 6.40 13.62 13.47
CA ALA A 16 7.19 12.82 14.41
C ALA A 16 6.63 11.39 14.59
N PRO A 17 6.52 10.58 13.53
CA PRO A 17 6.03 9.21 13.64
C PRO A 17 6.97 8.38 14.52
N THR A 18 6.44 7.41 15.25
CA THR A 18 7.23 6.53 16.13
C THR A 18 7.95 5.41 15.34
N ALA A 19 7.58 5.17 14.10
CA ALA A 19 8.24 4.28 13.17
C ALA A 19 7.76 4.57 11.73
N ILE A 20 8.63 4.37 10.75
CA ILE A 20 8.32 4.42 9.32
C ILE A 20 8.58 3.05 8.71
N VAL A 21 7.65 2.59 7.86
CA VAL A 21 7.77 1.30 7.15
C VAL A 21 7.66 1.59 5.66
N LEU A 22 8.66 1.21 4.84
CA LEU A 22 8.69 1.52 3.42
C LEU A 22 8.24 0.32 2.58
N THR A 23 7.38 0.57 1.60
CA THR A 23 6.98 -0.45 0.62
C THR A 23 8.07 -0.69 -0.41
N HIS A 24 8.69 0.36 -0.93
CA HIS A 24 9.77 0.31 -1.93
C HIS A 24 10.51 1.65 -2.02
N ALA A 25 11.49 1.75 -2.93
CA ALA A 25 12.45 2.85 -2.98
C ALA A 25 12.11 3.97 -3.98
N HIS A 26 10.90 4.01 -4.57
CA HIS A 26 10.56 5.11 -5.46
C HIS A 26 10.49 6.45 -4.70
N PRO A 27 10.76 7.59 -5.37
CA PRO A 27 10.84 8.90 -4.74
C PRO A 27 9.56 9.32 -4.02
N ASP A 28 8.41 9.00 -4.56
CA ASP A 28 7.09 9.27 -4.00
C ASP A 28 6.73 8.38 -2.80
N HIS A 29 7.60 7.41 -2.44
CA HIS A 29 7.46 6.53 -1.27
C HIS A 29 8.58 6.69 -0.23
N ALA A 30 9.78 7.14 -0.61
CA ALA A 30 10.93 7.14 0.28
C ALA A 30 11.69 8.48 0.39
N TRP A 31 11.57 9.41 -0.56
CA TRP A 31 12.43 10.61 -0.61
C TRP A 31 12.00 11.73 0.35
N GLY A 32 10.93 11.57 1.11
CA GLY A 32 10.68 12.38 2.30
C GLY A 32 11.74 12.20 3.39
N LEU A 33 12.58 11.17 3.24
CA LEU A 33 13.69 10.83 4.14
C LEU A 33 15.05 11.33 3.63
N ALA A 34 15.10 12.20 2.62
CA ALA A 34 16.36 12.70 2.06
C ALA A 34 17.21 13.46 3.09
N ASP A 35 16.59 14.10 4.07
CA ASP A 35 17.28 14.80 5.18
C ASP A 35 17.33 13.92 6.47
N GLY A 36 17.10 12.60 6.35
CA GLY A 36 17.05 11.66 7.47
C GLY A 36 15.65 11.33 7.95
N ALA A 37 15.54 10.70 9.12
CA ALA A 37 14.27 10.29 9.73
C ALA A 37 14.27 10.57 11.24
N PRO A 38 13.10 10.99 11.81
CA PRO A 38 12.98 11.24 13.26
C PRO A 38 12.85 9.96 14.09
N CYS A 39 12.75 8.80 13.48
CA CYS A 39 12.43 7.52 14.13
C CYS A 39 13.03 6.34 13.34
N PRO A 40 12.98 5.11 13.89
CA PRO A 40 13.38 3.91 13.18
C PRO A 40 12.64 3.74 11.86
N VAL A 41 13.37 3.41 10.78
CA VAL A 41 12.82 3.14 9.46
C VAL A 41 13.01 1.65 9.12
N TYR A 42 11.94 1.00 8.74
CA TYR A 42 11.91 -0.41 8.37
C TYR A 42 11.73 -0.57 6.87
N ALA A 43 12.62 -1.31 6.24
CA ALA A 43 12.52 -1.62 4.81
C ALA A 43 13.10 -3.00 4.50
N THR A 44 12.73 -3.57 3.37
CA THR A 44 13.36 -4.80 2.89
C THR A 44 14.82 -4.55 2.52
N GLU A 45 15.62 -5.60 2.50
CA GLU A 45 17.03 -5.52 2.10
C GLU A 45 17.20 -4.92 0.69
N ALA A 46 16.33 -5.33 -0.26
CA ALA A 46 16.34 -4.79 -1.61
C ALA A 46 16.00 -3.28 -1.65
N THR A 47 15.10 -2.83 -0.78
CA THR A 47 14.77 -1.40 -0.65
C THR A 47 15.95 -0.64 -0.04
N TRP A 48 16.60 -1.18 1.01
CA TRP A 48 17.78 -0.57 1.63
C TRP A 48 18.95 -0.43 0.68
N ALA A 49 19.20 -1.42 -0.17
CA ALA A 49 20.27 -1.36 -1.17
C ALA A 49 20.09 -0.20 -2.16
N LEU A 50 18.84 0.24 -2.41
CA LEU A 50 18.54 1.38 -3.28
C LEU A 50 18.53 2.72 -2.54
N LEU A 51 18.45 2.72 -1.22
CA LEU A 51 18.39 3.89 -0.35
C LEU A 51 19.64 4.05 0.52
N ASP A 52 20.76 3.44 0.15
CA ASP A 52 22.01 3.47 0.90
C ASP A 52 22.61 4.88 1.04
N HIS A 53 22.33 5.73 0.04
CA HIS A 53 22.76 7.14 -0.01
C HIS A 53 21.95 8.06 0.92
N LEU A 54 20.79 7.64 1.47
CA LEU A 54 19.99 8.48 2.36
C LEU A 54 20.57 8.49 3.78
N PRO A 55 20.59 9.64 4.50
CA PRO A 55 21.22 9.78 5.82
C PRO A 55 20.31 9.25 6.96
N ILE A 56 19.75 8.05 6.80
CA ILE A 56 18.88 7.42 7.79
C ILE A 56 19.75 6.70 8.82
N ARG A 57 19.71 7.11 10.09
CA ARG A 57 20.54 6.58 11.16
C ARG A 57 20.07 5.23 11.71
N ASP A 58 18.78 5.10 11.99
CA ASP A 58 18.19 3.85 12.54
C ASP A 58 17.50 3.04 11.43
N ARG A 59 18.29 2.28 10.69
CA ARG A 59 17.85 1.38 9.63
C ARG A 59 17.52 0.01 10.18
N ARG A 60 16.28 -0.45 9.98
CA ARG A 60 15.85 -1.78 10.42
C ARG A 60 15.38 -2.64 9.27
N LYS A 61 15.74 -3.93 9.30
CA LYS A 61 15.38 -4.88 8.25
C LYS A 61 13.94 -5.34 8.43
N MET A 62 13.16 -5.26 7.35
CA MET A 62 11.83 -5.86 7.23
C MET A 62 11.98 -7.22 6.53
N PRO A 63 11.82 -8.36 7.25
CA PRO A 63 11.92 -9.67 6.62
C PRO A 63 10.72 -9.94 5.71
N ARG A 64 10.98 -10.50 4.52
CA ARG A 64 9.91 -10.92 3.61
C ARG A 64 9.22 -12.18 4.12
N GLY A 65 7.89 -12.22 4.05
CA GLY A 65 7.09 -13.40 4.40
C GLY A 65 6.95 -13.70 5.90
N LYS A 66 7.79 -13.12 6.75
CA LYS A 66 7.72 -13.24 8.22
C LYS A 66 7.12 -11.96 8.82
N ALA A 67 6.24 -12.13 9.80
CA ALA A 67 5.68 -10.98 10.52
C ALA A 67 6.65 -10.52 11.63
N ILE A 68 6.74 -9.18 11.79
CA ILE A 68 7.42 -8.55 12.94
C ILE A 68 6.43 -7.63 13.65
N SER A 69 6.65 -7.39 14.93
CA SER A 69 5.86 -6.42 15.72
C SER A 69 6.63 -5.10 15.80
N ILE A 70 5.94 -4.00 15.47
CA ILE A 70 6.45 -2.64 15.61
C ILE A 70 5.42 -1.88 16.44
N ASN A 71 5.79 -1.47 17.64
CA ASN A 71 4.91 -0.75 18.58
C ASN A 71 3.54 -1.44 18.77
N GLY A 72 3.54 -2.77 18.95
CA GLY A 72 2.32 -3.57 19.15
C GLY A 72 1.53 -3.91 17.88
N VAL A 73 1.90 -3.37 16.74
CA VAL A 73 1.28 -3.65 15.44
C VAL A 73 2.11 -4.67 14.67
N LYS A 74 1.50 -5.72 14.17
CA LYS A 74 2.18 -6.74 13.36
C LYS A 74 2.20 -6.33 11.89
N PHE A 75 3.39 -6.33 11.29
CA PHE A 75 3.64 -6.08 9.87
C PHE A 75 4.21 -7.34 9.23
N LYS A 76 3.64 -7.75 8.11
CA LYS A 76 4.16 -8.84 7.27
C LYS A 76 4.35 -8.32 5.86
N ALA A 77 5.60 -8.21 5.42
CA ALA A 77 5.94 -7.83 4.05
C ALA A 77 5.66 -9.01 3.10
N VAL A 78 4.86 -8.76 2.09
CA VAL A 78 4.50 -9.71 1.03
C VAL A 78 5.01 -9.17 -0.30
N PRO A 79 5.89 -9.88 -1.02
CA PRO A 79 6.34 -9.47 -2.34
C PRO A 79 5.17 -9.27 -3.30
N ILE A 80 5.18 -8.15 -4.01
CA ILE A 80 4.22 -7.80 -5.05
C ILE A 80 4.95 -7.47 -6.35
N GLN A 81 4.24 -7.48 -7.46
CA GLN A 81 4.75 -7.07 -8.75
C GLN A 81 4.38 -5.60 -8.98
N HIS A 82 5.35 -4.76 -9.25
CA HIS A 82 5.18 -3.33 -9.55
C HIS A 82 6.32 -2.80 -10.40
N SER A 83 7.58 -2.97 -9.97
CA SER A 83 8.75 -2.42 -10.62
C SER A 83 9.95 -3.38 -10.52
N ILE A 84 10.72 -3.50 -11.61
CA ILE A 84 11.99 -4.24 -11.61
C ILE A 84 13.08 -3.42 -10.93
N ARG A 85 13.07 -2.09 -11.13
CA ARG A 85 14.10 -1.19 -10.60
C ARG A 85 13.95 -0.92 -9.10
N ALA A 86 12.74 -1.03 -8.58
CA ALA A 86 12.43 -0.87 -7.16
C ALA A 86 11.51 -2.00 -6.71
N PRO A 87 12.07 -3.18 -6.35
CA PRO A 87 11.28 -4.31 -5.88
C PRO A 87 10.39 -3.91 -4.72
N ALA A 88 9.08 -4.13 -4.86
CA ALA A 88 8.08 -3.65 -3.94
C ALA A 88 7.49 -4.77 -3.07
N VAL A 89 6.99 -4.38 -1.91
CA VAL A 89 6.18 -5.23 -1.03
C VAL A 89 4.87 -4.53 -0.68
N GLY A 90 3.80 -5.32 -0.57
CA GLY A 90 2.62 -4.90 0.17
C GLY A 90 2.73 -5.33 1.62
N TYR A 91 2.00 -4.69 2.51
CA TYR A 91 1.98 -5.02 3.93
C TYR A 91 0.64 -5.58 4.38
N ARG A 92 0.66 -6.80 4.93
CA ARG A 92 -0.42 -7.24 5.78
C ARG A 92 -0.16 -6.69 7.19
N VAL A 93 -1.03 -5.81 7.62
CA VAL A 93 -0.95 -5.14 8.92
C VAL A 93 -2.05 -5.68 9.82
N SER A 94 -1.75 -6.00 11.07
CA SER A 94 -2.73 -6.53 12.02
C SER A 94 -2.45 -6.13 13.46
N ILE A 95 -3.55 -5.95 14.21
CA ILE A 95 -3.57 -5.76 15.66
C ILE A 95 -4.77 -6.52 16.24
N GLY A 96 -4.50 -7.53 17.07
CA GLY A 96 -5.53 -8.48 17.49
C GLY A 96 -6.21 -9.13 16.27
N SER A 97 -7.56 -9.12 16.25
CA SER A 97 -8.36 -9.65 15.13
C SER A 97 -8.54 -8.68 13.95
N ARG A 98 -8.03 -7.46 14.07
CA ARG A 98 -8.14 -6.42 13.02
C ARG A 98 -6.99 -6.56 12.04
N SER A 99 -7.29 -6.50 10.74
CA SER A 99 -6.23 -6.57 9.72
C SER A 99 -6.64 -5.90 8.41
N PHE A 100 -5.64 -5.34 7.73
CA PHE A 100 -5.77 -4.82 6.38
C PHE A 100 -4.55 -5.21 5.53
N PHE A 101 -4.67 -5.10 4.23
CA PHE A 101 -3.56 -5.23 3.30
C PHE A 101 -3.36 -3.89 2.58
N TYR A 102 -2.13 -3.39 2.60
CA TYR A 102 -1.73 -2.13 1.99
C TYR A 102 -0.76 -2.38 0.84
N ALA A 103 -1.12 -1.98 -0.36
CA ALA A 103 -0.30 -2.06 -1.56
C ALA A 103 -0.64 -0.87 -2.47
N PRO A 104 -0.03 0.31 -2.25
CA PRO A 104 -0.36 1.54 -2.96
C PRO A 104 0.04 1.49 -4.43
N ASP A 105 1.07 0.71 -4.77
CA ASP A 105 1.60 0.51 -6.11
C ASP A 105 1.62 -0.98 -6.42
N ILE A 106 0.76 -1.43 -7.33
CA ILE A 106 0.65 -2.85 -7.60
C ILE A 106 0.26 -3.15 -9.05
N ALA A 107 1.09 -3.92 -9.76
CA ALA A 107 0.77 -4.49 -11.06
C ALA A 107 0.19 -5.91 -10.94
N GLY A 108 0.64 -6.67 -9.95
CA GLY A 108 0.20 -8.02 -9.70
C GLY A 108 0.44 -8.50 -8.28
N LEU A 109 -0.47 -9.34 -7.79
CA LEU A 109 -0.40 -9.94 -6.46
C LEU A 109 -0.33 -11.46 -6.58
N PRO A 110 0.82 -12.08 -6.30
CA PRO A 110 0.93 -13.53 -6.24
C PRO A 110 0.11 -14.11 -5.08
N ASN A 111 -0.44 -15.31 -5.28
CA ASN A 111 -1.19 -16.04 -4.24
C ASN A 111 -2.33 -15.20 -3.58
N ARG A 112 -3.13 -14.51 -4.39
CA ARG A 112 -4.17 -13.55 -3.98
C ARG A 112 -5.06 -14.05 -2.86
N LYS A 113 -5.65 -15.25 -3.00
CA LYS A 113 -6.55 -15.84 -1.98
C LYS A 113 -5.85 -15.97 -0.62
N ARG A 114 -4.61 -16.47 -0.61
CA ARG A 114 -3.82 -16.62 0.63
C ARG A 114 -3.40 -15.27 1.21
N THR A 115 -3.04 -14.31 0.37
CA THR A 115 -2.56 -12.99 0.80
C THR A 115 -3.69 -12.12 1.34
N LEU A 116 -4.84 -12.12 0.66
CA LEU A 116 -5.99 -11.27 1.01
C LEU A 116 -6.99 -11.99 1.91
N GLY A 117 -6.94 -13.32 2.00
CA GLY A 117 -7.86 -14.08 2.84
C GLY A 117 -7.86 -13.60 4.29
N GLY A 118 -9.07 -13.35 4.82
CA GLY A 118 -9.26 -12.95 6.20
C GLY A 118 -8.84 -11.52 6.56
N ILE A 119 -8.49 -10.63 5.62
CA ILE A 119 -8.36 -9.20 5.91
C ILE A 119 -9.74 -8.52 5.94
N GLN A 120 -9.83 -7.40 6.65
CA GLN A 120 -11.07 -6.61 6.70
C GLN A 120 -11.14 -5.57 5.60
N VAL A 121 -9.98 -5.03 5.20
CA VAL A 121 -9.88 -3.98 4.20
C VAL A 121 -8.67 -4.21 3.31
N PHE A 122 -8.85 -4.03 2.02
CA PHE A 122 -7.78 -3.87 1.05
C PHE A 122 -7.56 -2.38 0.79
N ILE A 123 -6.33 -1.90 0.94
CA ILE A 123 -5.93 -0.54 0.59
C ILE A 123 -4.97 -0.66 -0.59
N GLY A 124 -5.45 -0.31 -1.77
CA GLY A 124 -4.80 -0.59 -3.04
C GLY A 124 -4.44 0.64 -3.85
N ASP A 125 -4.03 0.37 -5.07
CA ASP A 125 -3.51 1.29 -6.06
C ASP A 125 -4.66 2.01 -6.80
N GLY A 126 -4.68 3.33 -6.69
CA GLY A 126 -5.64 4.21 -7.36
C GLY A 126 -5.09 4.91 -8.60
N ALA A 127 -3.93 4.49 -9.14
CA ALA A 127 -3.33 5.17 -10.28
C ALA A 127 -4.24 5.20 -11.51
N VAL A 128 -4.99 4.12 -11.76
CA VAL A 128 -5.92 4.00 -12.88
C VAL A 128 -7.19 3.24 -12.50
N LEU A 129 -8.35 3.63 -13.06
CA LEU A 129 -9.64 3.01 -12.70
C LEU A 129 -9.94 1.76 -13.52
N THR A 130 -9.90 1.85 -14.83
CA THR A 130 -10.38 0.79 -15.75
C THR A 130 -9.34 0.37 -16.77
N ARG A 131 -8.56 1.31 -17.31
CA ARG A 131 -7.51 1.02 -18.28
C ARG A 131 -6.28 0.48 -17.57
N SER A 132 -5.82 -0.73 -17.93
CA SER A 132 -4.60 -1.29 -17.36
C SER A 132 -3.36 -0.51 -17.80
N MET A 133 -2.47 -0.23 -16.86
CA MET A 133 -1.10 0.22 -17.10
C MET A 133 -0.08 -0.89 -16.80
N VAL A 134 -0.54 -2.13 -16.74
CA VAL A 134 0.32 -3.30 -16.53
C VAL A 134 0.88 -3.76 -17.85
N HIS A 135 2.17 -4.04 -17.87
CA HIS A 135 2.85 -4.67 -18.99
C HIS A 135 3.91 -5.67 -18.50
N MET A 136 4.31 -6.59 -19.37
CA MET A 136 5.34 -7.57 -19.07
C MET A 136 6.71 -7.01 -19.45
N LYS A 137 7.68 -7.10 -18.54
CA LYS A 137 9.08 -6.77 -18.79
C LYS A 137 9.98 -7.75 -18.07
N ALA A 138 10.92 -8.35 -18.78
CA ALA A 138 11.85 -9.37 -18.26
C ALA A 138 11.14 -10.47 -17.42
N GLY A 139 10.00 -10.98 -17.90
CA GLY A 139 9.22 -12.01 -17.22
C GLY A 139 8.44 -11.57 -15.97
N GLN A 140 8.38 -10.27 -15.67
CA GLN A 140 7.65 -9.71 -14.52
C GLN A 140 6.59 -8.72 -14.97
N LEU A 141 5.45 -8.71 -14.27
CA LEU A 141 4.46 -7.65 -14.42
C LEU A 141 4.98 -6.36 -13.76
N ILE A 142 4.92 -5.26 -14.49
CA ILE A 142 5.27 -3.93 -13.99
C ILE A 142 4.17 -2.93 -14.30
N GLY A 143 4.15 -1.81 -13.57
CA GLY A 143 3.14 -0.75 -13.69
C GLY A 143 2.06 -0.84 -12.63
N HIS A 144 0.82 -0.48 -13.00
CA HIS A 144 -0.31 -0.32 -12.08
C HIS A 144 -1.54 -1.09 -12.58
N ALA A 145 -2.04 -2.00 -11.76
CA ALA A 145 -3.29 -2.71 -12.02
C ALA A 145 -4.48 -1.75 -11.86
N PRO A 146 -5.47 -1.79 -12.77
CA PRO A 146 -6.63 -0.93 -12.62
C PRO A 146 -7.46 -1.32 -11.39
N VAL A 147 -8.18 -0.35 -10.83
CA VAL A 147 -9.10 -0.56 -9.70
C VAL A 147 -10.05 -1.71 -9.96
N THR A 148 -10.54 -1.87 -11.20
CA THR A 148 -11.42 -3.00 -11.58
C THR A 148 -10.77 -4.35 -11.31
N ALA A 149 -9.52 -4.56 -11.74
CA ALA A 149 -8.82 -5.83 -11.51
C ALA A 149 -8.54 -6.07 -10.01
N GLN A 150 -8.22 -5.03 -9.26
CA GLN A 150 -7.99 -5.14 -7.82
C GLN A 150 -9.30 -5.47 -7.07
N LEU A 151 -10.44 -4.95 -7.52
CA LEU A 151 -11.76 -5.33 -7.01
C LEU A 151 -12.07 -6.81 -7.31
N ASP A 152 -11.71 -7.33 -8.50
CA ASP A 152 -11.86 -8.76 -8.82
C ASP A 152 -10.99 -9.63 -7.89
N TRP A 153 -9.80 -9.16 -7.49
CA TRP A 153 -8.98 -9.85 -6.49
C TRP A 153 -9.64 -9.87 -5.11
N CYS A 154 -10.24 -8.76 -4.70
CA CYS A 154 -10.97 -8.64 -3.45
C CYS A 154 -12.18 -9.58 -3.42
N GLU A 155 -12.99 -9.58 -4.48
CA GLU A 155 -14.16 -10.47 -4.63
C GLU A 155 -13.74 -11.93 -4.49
N SER A 156 -12.73 -12.36 -5.28
CA SER A 156 -12.25 -13.75 -5.27
C SER A 156 -11.67 -14.21 -3.93
N ALA A 157 -11.25 -13.27 -3.08
CA ALA A 157 -10.68 -13.51 -1.75
C ALA A 157 -11.65 -13.26 -0.60
N GLY A 158 -12.91 -12.86 -0.89
CA GLY A 158 -13.92 -12.58 0.12
C GLY A 158 -13.66 -11.29 0.92
N VAL A 159 -12.98 -10.31 0.33
CA VAL A 159 -12.71 -9.01 0.97
C VAL A 159 -13.85 -8.05 0.71
N ALA A 160 -14.60 -7.69 1.75
CA ALA A 160 -15.81 -6.89 1.63
C ALA A 160 -15.59 -5.37 1.54
N ARG A 161 -14.37 -4.88 1.81
CA ARG A 161 -14.06 -3.44 1.80
C ARG A 161 -12.74 -3.17 1.07
N ALA A 162 -12.76 -2.15 0.19
CA ALA A 162 -11.56 -1.70 -0.51
C ALA A 162 -11.48 -0.17 -0.53
N MET A 163 -10.28 0.37 -0.34
CA MET A 163 -9.96 1.78 -0.48
C MET A 163 -8.78 1.92 -1.44
N PHE A 164 -8.82 2.89 -2.33
CA PHE A 164 -7.77 3.11 -3.31
C PHE A 164 -7.09 4.44 -3.03
N THR A 165 -5.79 4.38 -2.81
CA THR A 165 -4.88 5.51 -2.59
C THR A 165 -3.90 5.64 -3.76
N HIS A 166 -2.88 6.48 -3.66
CA HIS A 166 -1.91 6.69 -4.73
C HIS A 166 -2.61 7.04 -6.07
N CYS A 167 -3.58 7.97 -5.99
CA CYS A 167 -4.40 8.34 -7.14
C CYS A 167 -3.57 9.03 -8.22
N GLY A 168 -3.62 8.51 -9.43
CA GLY A 168 -2.94 9.08 -10.58
C GLY A 168 -3.48 10.47 -10.95
N SER A 169 -2.69 11.25 -11.71
CA SER A 169 -2.99 12.63 -12.09
C SER A 169 -4.36 12.80 -12.78
N GLY A 170 -4.81 11.81 -13.54
CA GLY A 170 -6.13 11.80 -14.17
C GLY A 170 -7.27 11.72 -13.16
N ILE A 171 -7.03 11.16 -11.96
CA ILE A 171 -8.01 11.10 -10.87
C ILE A 171 -7.93 12.37 -10.04
N VAL A 172 -6.72 12.80 -9.66
CA VAL A 172 -6.51 13.99 -8.82
C VAL A 172 -6.97 15.29 -9.52
N ARG A 173 -6.70 15.42 -10.82
CA ARG A 173 -7.12 16.59 -11.63
C ARG A 173 -8.54 16.46 -12.17
N GLY A 174 -9.15 15.29 -12.06
CA GLY A 174 -10.47 15.00 -12.54
C GLY A 174 -11.57 15.46 -11.57
N LYS A 175 -12.82 15.10 -11.92
CA LYS A 175 -13.96 15.33 -11.05
C LYS A 175 -14.00 14.25 -9.94
N ALA A 176 -13.17 14.40 -8.92
CA ALA A 176 -12.93 13.41 -7.86
C ALA A 176 -14.24 12.81 -7.29
N ARG A 177 -15.29 13.64 -7.10
CA ARG A 177 -16.61 13.17 -6.65
C ARG A 177 -17.24 12.17 -7.63
N GLN A 178 -17.17 12.45 -8.95
CA GLN A 178 -17.75 11.56 -9.98
C GLN A 178 -16.96 10.26 -10.07
N LEU A 179 -15.61 10.35 -10.00
CA LEU A 179 -14.75 9.17 -10.02
C LEU A 179 -14.95 8.30 -8.79
N ASN A 180 -15.17 8.90 -7.62
CA ASN A 180 -15.51 8.14 -6.41
C ASN A 180 -16.88 7.46 -6.53
N VAL A 181 -17.88 8.10 -7.13
CA VAL A 181 -19.17 7.47 -7.45
C VAL A 181 -18.98 6.25 -8.36
N LEU A 182 -18.11 6.36 -9.37
CA LEU A 182 -17.78 5.24 -10.26
C LEU A 182 -17.14 4.09 -9.48
N VAL A 183 -16.13 4.37 -8.66
CA VAL A 183 -15.44 3.33 -7.83
C VAL A 183 -16.44 2.65 -6.90
N ARG A 184 -17.32 3.40 -6.26
CA ARG A 184 -18.39 2.85 -5.41
C ARG A 184 -19.34 1.94 -6.19
N ARG A 185 -19.71 2.33 -7.42
CA ARG A 185 -20.54 1.50 -8.31
C ARG A 185 -19.83 0.21 -8.68
N LEU A 186 -18.57 0.29 -9.12
CA LEU A 186 -17.75 -0.88 -9.47
C LEU A 186 -17.61 -1.86 -8.30
N GLY A 187 -17.44 -1.33 -7.08
CA GLY A 187 -17.40 -2.13 -5.85
C GLY A 187 -18.74 -2.82 -5.59
N ARG A 188 -19.85 -2.08 -5.63
CA ARG A 188 -21.20 -2.66 -5.39
C ARG A 188 -21.55 -3.80 -6.34
N MET A 189 -21.12 -3.73 -7.60
CA MET A 189 -21.30 -4.81 -8.58
C MET A 189 -20.61 -6.12 -8.17
N ARG A 190 -19.68 -6.07 -7.21
CA ARG A 190 -18.91 -7.20 -6.66
C ARG A 190 -19.20 -7.47 -5.18
N GLY A 191 -20.23 -6.85 -4.62
CA GLY A 191 -20.52 -6.95 -3.19
C GLY A 191 -19.49 -6.27 -2.28
N ILE A 192 -18.69 -5.33 -2.82
CA ILE A 192 -17.60 -4.66 -2.11
C ILE A 192 -17.94 -3.20 -1.82
N THR A 193 -17.80 -2.78 -0.57
CA THR A 193 -17.80 -1.35 -0.21
C THR A 193 -16.46 -0.75 -0.63
N ALA A 194 -16.44 0.02 -1.72
CA ALA A 194 -15.23 0.60 -2.28
C ALA A 194 -15.27 2.12 -2.34
N GLY A 195 -14.09 2.77 -2.35
CA GLY A 195 -13.95 4.22 -2.52
C GLY A 195 -12.50 4.65 -2.77
N LEU A 196 -12.35 5.89 -3.26
CA LEU A 196 -11.06 6.57 -3.33
C LEU A 196 -10.75 7.18 -1.96
N ALA A 197 -9.49 7.11 -1.54
CA ALA A 197 -9.00 7.79 -0.35
C ALA A 197 -8.74 9.27 -0.66
N CYS A 198 -9.05 10.11 0.32
CA CYS A 198 -8.68 11.52 0.34
C CYS A 198 -7.79 11.81 1.54
N ASP A 199 -6.98 12.88 1.45
CA ASP A 199 -6.17 13.31 2.57
C ASP A 199 -7.04 13.62 3.80
N GLY A 200 -6.63 13.11 4.95
CA GLY A 200 -7.36 13.23 6.20
C GLY A 200 -8.45 12.16 6.44
N ASP A 201 -8.71 11.27 5.49
CA ASP A 201 -9.65 10.17 5.69
C ASP A 201 -9.21 9.26 6.84
N ARG A 202 -10.19 8.83 7.65
CA ARG A 202 -9.99 7.89 8.76
C ARG A 202 -10.73 6.59 8.49
N LEU A 203 -10.02 5.48 8.59
CA LEU A 203 -10.57 4.14 8.45
C LEU A 203 -10.60 3.44 9.81
N ILE A 204 -11.79 3.17 10.33
CA ILE A 204 -11.97 2.44 11.58
C ILE A 204 -12.16 0.95 11.26
N LEU A 205 -11.35 0.10 11.88
CA LEU A 205 -11.49 -1.35 11.84
C LEU A 205 -12.14 -1.83 13.15
N ALA A 206 -13.35 -2.37 13.08
CA ALA A 206 -14.00 -3.00 14.21
C ALA A 206 -13.29 -4.31 14.59
N ALA A 207 -13.28 -4.67 15.87
CA ALA A 207 -12.89 -6.01 16.27
C ALA A 207 -13.87 -7.02 15.66
N ARG A 208 -13.37 -8.17 15.18
CA ARG A 208 -14.28 -9.27 14.82
C ARG A 208 -14.85 -9.86 16.10
N PRO A 209 -16.13 -10.20 16.13
CA PRO A 209 -16.65 -11.02 17.21
C PRO A 209 -15.76 -12.26 17.34
N SER A 210 -15.45 -12.67 18.56
CA SER A 210 -14.90 -13.98 18.85
C SER A 210 -15.91 -15.02 18.36
N ALA A 211 -15.47 -15.92 17.51
CA ALA A 211 -16.28 -17.09 17.11
C ALA A 211 -16.46 -18.02 18.28
#